data_40624159b8cd6d99c05cbdf2e8ada13f
#
_entry.id   40624159b8cd6d99c05cbdf2e8ada13f
#
_cell.length_a   1.000
_cell.length_b   1.000
_cell.length_c   1.000
_cell.angle_alpha   90.00
_cell.angle_beta   90.00
_cell.angle_gamma   90.00
#
_symmetry.space_group_name_H-M   'P 1'
#
loop_
_entity.id
_entity.type
_entity.pdbx_description
1 polymer ?
#
loop_
_entity_poly.entity_id
_entity_poly.type
_entity_poly.pdbx_seq_one_letter_code
_entity_poly.pdbx_strand_id
1 'polypeptide(L)'
;STPSNSSAASDVYKRQGVSRPNLVTAEMVSTMKDGIVFAMANPTPEIMPDEAKRGGAAVVGTGRSDFPNQINNVMVFPGIFKGALAVRAREITEGMKIRAARALAALVTDEQLSADYILPSALDKSVADTVAHAVAQEAREQGIARA
;
A
#
# COMPACT_ATOMS: atom_id res chain seq x y z
N SER A 1 -0.74 12.51 -18.88
CA SER A 1 -1.31 13.84 -18.66
C SER A 1 -1.29 14.11 -17.17
N THR A 2 -0.45 15.03 -16.76
CA THR A 2 -0.41 15.54 -15.40
C THR A 2 -1.71 16.29 -15.13
N PRO A 3 -2.45 15.94 -14.10
CA PRO A 3 -3.61 16.73 -13.69
C PRO A 3 -3.11 18.10 -13.21
N SER A 4 -3.52 19.14 -13.89
CA SER A 4 -3.05 20.50 -13.67
C SER A 4 -3.70 21.23 -12.50
N ASN A 5 -4.47 20.56 -11.66
CA ASN A 5 -5.15 21.20 -10.54
C ASN A 5 -4.88 20.51 -9.24
N SER A 6 -3.83 20.95 -8.58
CA SER A 6 -3.67 20.77 -7.17
C SER A 6 -4.35 21.90 -6.44
N SER A 7 -5.63 21.94 -6.37
CA SER A 7 -6.20 22.83 -5.39
C SER A 7 -6.04 22.24 -4.01
N ALA A 8 -5.79 23.08 -3.05
CA ALA A 8 -5.75 22.76 -1.63
C ALA A 8 -7.06 22.16 -1.08
N ALA A 9 -8.04 21.97 -1.91
CA ALA A 9 -9.31 21.35 -1.58
C ALA A 9 -9.25 19.84 -1.48
N SER A 10 -8.09 19.24 -1.48
CA SER A 10 -8.04 17.83 -1.70
C SER A 10 -7.61 17.02 -0.50
N ASP A 11 -8.19 17.22 0.62
CA ASP A 11 -8.14 16.26 1.74
C ASP A 11 -8.62 14.86 1.33
N VAL A 12 -9.26 14.75 0.18
CA VAL A 12 -9.89 13.52 -0.32
C VAL A 12 -9.31 13.08 -1.66
N TYR A 13 -8.40 13.83 -2.26
CA TYR A 13 -7.85 13.48 -3.56
C TYR A 13 -6.68 12.51 -3.44
N LYS A 14 -6.88 11.34 -4.00
CA LYS A 14 -5.78 10.46 -4.35
C LYS A 14 -5.15 10.95 -5.64
N ARG A 15 -3.88 11.32 -5.59
CA ARG A 15 -3.07 11.50 -6.78
C ARG A 15 -2.24 10.27 -6.99
N GLN A 16 -2.43 9.64 -8.11
CA GLN A 16 -1.68 8.48 -8.51
C GLN A 16 -0.91 8.79 -9.77
N GLY A 17 0.41 8.62 -9.68
CA GLY A 17 1.29 8.63 -10.83
C GLY A 17 2.35 7.59 -10.59
N VAL A 18 2.57 6.72 -11.54
CA VAL A 18 3.68 5.77 -11.54
C VAL A 18 4.54 6.15 -12.72
N SER A 19 5.68 6.79 -12.48
CA SER A 19 6.34 7.28 -13.65
C SER A 19 7.85 7.27 -13.59
N ARG A 20 8.45 8.21 -12.94
CA ARG A 20 9.90 8.39 -13.02
C ARG A 20 10.46 9.06 -11.77
N PRO A 21 11.78 8.88 -11.55
CA PRO A 21 12.49 9.48 -10.42
C PRO A 21 12.32 10.99 -10.34
N ASN A 22 12.33 11.50 -9.10
CA ASN A 22 12.41 12.94 -8.81
C ASN A 22 11.32 13.80 -9.47
N LEU A 23 10.12 13.25 -9.64
CA LEU A 23 8.98 13.96 -10.21
C LEU A 23 8.26 14.84 -9.18
N VAL A 24 8.32 14.43 -7.90
CA VAL A 24 7.68 15.13 -6.79
C VAL A 24 8.75 15.89 -6.00
N THR A 25 8.47 17.13 -5.64
CA THR A 25 9.38 17.98 -4.87
C THR A 25 8.88 18.18 -3.44
N ALA A 26 9.78 18.55 -2.53
CA ALA A 26 9.41 18.92 -1.16
C ALA A 26 8.40 20.06 -1.13
N GLU A 27 8.51 21.02 -2.06
CA GLU A 27 7.56 22.13 -2.19
C GLU A 27 6.15 21.62 -2.53
N MET A 28 6.03 20.66 -3.47
CA MET A 28 4.74 20.03 -3.77
C MET A 28 4.15 19.33 -2.55
N VAL A 29 4.99 18.63 -1.77
CA VAL A 29 4.56 17.97 -0.54
C VAL A 29 4.09 18.97 0.50
N SER A 30 4.75 20.12 0.63
CA SER A 30 4.38 21.15 1.61
C SER A 30 2.98 21.76 1.41
N THR A 31 2.42 21.57 0.21
CA THR A 31 1.03 22.01 -0.08
C THR A 31 -0.02 20.96 0.31
N MET A 32 0.41 19.79 0.75
CA MET A 32 -0.51 18.73 1.18
C MET A 32 -0.93 18.94 2.63
N LYS A 33 -2.19 18.70 2.91
CA LYS A 33 -2.66 18.60 4.29
C LYS A 33 -2.43 17.17 4.78
N ASP A 34 -1.80 17.00 5.95
CA ASP A 34 -1.51 15.70 6.54
C ASP A 34 -0.84 14.72 5.54
N GLY A 35 0.23 15.18 4.91
CA GLY A 35 0.84 14.54 3.74
C GLY A 35 1.20 13.08 3.94
N ILE A 36 0.47 12.17 3.29
CA ILE A 36 0.84 10.75 3.16
C ILE A 36 1.38 10.55 1.75
N VAL A 37 2.65 10.15 1.65
CA VAL A 37 3.36 10.03 0.37
C VAL A 37 3.81 8.59 0.15
N PHE A 38 3.30 7.97 -0.92
CA PHE A 38 3.74 6.67 -1.39
C PHE A 38 4.45 6.81 -2.73
N ALA A 39 5.78 6.83 -2.69
CA ALA A 39 6.63 7.00 -3.86
C ALA A 39 7.04 5.61 -4.40
N MET A 40 6.38 5.18 -5.48
CA MET A 40 6.37 3.79 -5.94
C MET A 40 7.29 3.51 -7.13
N ALA A 41 7.91 4.52 -7.74
CA ALA A 41 8.83 4.31 -8.85
C ALA A 41 10.09 3.55 -8.41
N ASN A 42 10.55 2.65 -9.27
CA ASN A 42 11.72 1.81 -9.05
C ASN A 42 12.75 2.00 -10.19
N PRO A 43 14.06 1.97 -9.90
CA PRO A 43 14.71 1.80 -8.58
C PRO A 43 14.76 3.07 -7.75
N THR A 44 14.53 4.23 -8.34
CA THR A 44 14.53 5.52 -7.65
C THR A 44 13.10 6.05 -7.57
N PRO A 45 12.61 6.37 -6.36
CA PRO A 45 11.24 6.85 -6.18
C PRO A 45 11.03 8.25 -6.76
N GLU A 46 9.77 8.66 -6.90
CA GLU A 46 9.38 10.00 -7.37
C GLU A 46 9.86 11.11 -6.46
N ILE A 47 10.06 10.82 -5.19
CA ILE A 47 10.70 11.66 -4.18
C ILE A 47 11.39 10.77 -3.15
N MET A 48 12.56 11.15 -2.69
CA MET A 48 13.26 10.43 -1.62
C MET A 48 12.57 10.68 -0.28
N PRO A 49 12.52 9.69 0.62
CA PRO A 49 11.82 9.81 1.91
C PRO A 49 12.25 11.03 2.73
N ASP A 50 13.54 11.29 2.81
CA ASP A 50 14.07 12.45 3.56
C ASP A 50 13.61 13.79 2.97
N GLU A 51 13.49 13.84 1.64
CA GLU A 51 12.99 15.02 0.96
C GLU A 51 11.49 15.20 1.16
N ALA A 52 10.72 14.12 1.11
CA ALA A 52 9.29 14.16 1.42
C ALA A 52 9.03 14.61 2.88
N LYS A 53 9.82 14.10 3.83
CA LYS A 53 9.75 14.53 5.23
C LYS A 53 10.12 16.01 5.41
N ARG A 54 11.13 16.52 4.68
CA ARG A 54 11.46 17.95 4.65
C ARG A 54 10.30 18.80 4.12
N GLY A 55 9.54 18.27 3.17
CA GLY A 55 8.33 18.89 2.66
C GLY A 55 7.13 18.82 3.61
N GLY A 56 7.28 18.19 4.79
CA GLY A 56 6.21 18.10 5.78
C GLY A 56 5.33 16.84 5.64
N ALA A 57 5.79 15.81 4.92
CA ALA A 57 5.05 14.54 4.88
C ALA A 57 5.02 13.90 6.27
N ALA A 58 3.81 13.58 6.74
CA ALA A 58 3.60 12.89 8.00
C ALA A 58 3.96 11.40 7.91
N VAL A 59 3.68 10.77 6.78
CA VAL A 59 3.99 9.37 6.51
C VAL A 59 4.59 9.24 5.12
N VAL A 60 5.68 8.49 5.01
CA VAL A 60 6.31 8.17 3.72
C VAL A 60 6.51 6.68 3.58
N GLY A 61 6.14 6.12 2.43
CA GLY A 61 6.43 4.75 2.05
C GLY A 61 7.00 4.68 0.63
N THR A 62 7.89 3.73 0.39
CA THR A 62 8.51 3.48 -0.92
C THR A 62 8.62 1.98 -1.20
N GLY A 63 8.92 1.61 -2.43
CA GLY A 63 9.25 0.23 -2.78
C GLY A 63 10.61 -0.25 -2.25
N ARG A 64 11.44 0.64 -1.73
CA ARG A 64 12.82 0.34 -1.28
C ARG A 64 12.83 -0.31 0.08
N SER A 65 13.72 -1.31 0.24
CA SER A 65 13.89 -2.05 1.50
C SER A 65 14.81 -1.36 2.52
N ASP A 66 15.53 -0.33 2.09
CA ASP A 66 16.45 0.44 2.93
C ASP A 66 15.78 1.63 3.65
N PHE A 67 14.46 1.79 3.48
CA PHE A 67 13.66 2.80 4.17
C PHE A 67 12.49 2.16 4.92
N PRO A 68 11.97 2.83 5.98
CA PRO A 68 10.73 2.43 6.64
C PRO A 68 9.55 2.36 5.66
N ASN A 69 8.51 1.62 6.06
CA ASN A 69 7.27 1.48 5.29
C ASN A 69 7.52 0.97 3.87
N GLN A 70 8.27 -0.12 3.73
CA GLN A 70 8.48 -0.74 2.43
C GLN A 70 7.15 -1.23 1.84
N ILE A 71 6.74 -0.65 0.73
CA ILE A 71 5.54 -1.05 -0.01
C ILE A 71 5.98 -1.97 -1.16
N ASN A 72 5.79 -3.27 -0.96
CA ASN A 72 6.22 -4.27 -1.92
C ASN A 72 5.13 -5.33 -2.15
N ASN A 73 4.94 -5.72 -3.40
CA ASN A 73 4.00 -6.76 -3.80
C ASN A 73 4.24 -8.11 -3.13
N VAL A 74 5.47 -8.38 -2.68
CA VAL A 74 5.83 -9.61 -1.95
C VAL A 74 4.98 -9.83 -0.70
N MET A 75 4.46 -8.77 -0.10
CA MET A 75 3.60 -8.83 1.07
C MET A 75 2.19 -9.36 0.77
N VAL A 76 1.75 -9.26 -0.47
CA VAL A 76 0.35 -9.51 -0.85
C VAL A 76 0.21 -10.67 -1.82
N PHE A 77 1.02 -10.75 -2.85
CA PHE A 77 0.87 -11.76 -3.92
C PHE A 77 0.89 -13.20 -3.43
N PRO A 78 1.81 -13.65 -2.58
CA PRO A 78 1.80 -15.03 -2.11
C PRO A 78 0.49 -15.37 -1.40
N GLY A 79 -0.01 -14.48 -0.56
CA GLY A 79 -1.25 -14.66 0.19
C GLY A 79 -2.49 -14.65 -0.71
N ILE A 80 -2.60 -13.71 -1.64
CA ILE A 80 -3.74 -13.65 -2.56
C ILE A 80 -3.88 -14.93 -3.37
N PHE A 81 -2.80 -15.39 -3.98
CA PHE A 81 -2.84 -16.63 -4.78
C PHE A 81 -3.06 -17.85 -3.90
N LYS A 82 -2.41 -17.95 -2.75
CA LYS A 82 -2.62 -19.04 -1.81
C LYS A 82 -4.09 -19.14 -1.39
N GLY A 83 -4.72 -18.03 -1.03
CA GLY A 83 -6.11 -17.98 -0.61
C GLY A 83 -7.08 -18.32 -1.74
N ALA A 84 -6.90 -17.73 -2.91
CA ALA A 84 -7.75 -17.98 -4.08
C ALA A 84 -7.67 -19.44 -4.55
N LEU A 85 -6.48 -20.01 -4.61
CA LEU A 85 -6.26 -21.39 -5.02
C LEU A 85 -6.79 -22.41 -3.99
N ALA A 86 -6.63 -22.13 -2.71
CA ALA A 86 -7.11 -23.00 -1.63
C ALA A 86 -8.62 -23.26 -1.70
N VAL A 87 -9.39 -22.29 -2.18
CA VAL A 87 -10.84 -22.40 -2.35
C VAL A 87 -11.27 -22.54 -3.81
N ARG A 88 -10.31 -22.73 -4.71
CA ARG A 88 -10.55 -22.81 -6.16
C ARG A 88 -11.46 -21.70 -6.67
N ALA A 89 -11.19 -20.46 -6.24
CA ALA A 89 -11.94 -19.30 -6.67
C ALA A 89 -11.90 -19.16 -8.19
N ARG A 90 -13.01 -18.74 -8.79
CA ARG A 90 -13.11 -18.58 -10.25
C ARG A 90 -12.28 -17.43 -10.78
N GLU A 91 -12.10 -16.41 -9.94
CA GLU A 91 -11.38 -15.18 -10.26
C GLU A 91 -10.89 -14.52 -8.97
N ILE A 92 -10.03 -13.52 -9.11
CA ILE A 92 -9.60 -12.65 -8.01
C ILE A 92 -10.35 -11.32 -8.16
N THR A 93 -11.36 -11.13 -7.32
CA THR A 93 -12.24 -9.94 -7.37
C THR A 93 -11.64 -8.74 -6.66
N GLU A 94 -12.21 -7.56 -6.91
CA GLU A 94 -11.87 -6.35 -6.14
C GLU A 94 -12.16 -6.50 -4.64
N GLY A 95 -13.24 -7.19 -4.28
CA GLY A 95 -13.55 -7.49 -2.88
C GLY A 95 -12.44 -8.28 -2.19
N MET A 96 -11.89 -9.29 -2.86
CA MET A 96 -10.76 -10.07 -2.35
C MET A 96 -9.50 -9.21 -2.15
N LYS A 97 -9.21 -8.28 -3.07
CA LYS A 97 -8.08 -7.34 -2.93
C LYS A 97 -8.27 -6.37 -1.78
N ILE A 98 -9.48 -5.83 -1.61
CA ILE A 98 -9.82 -4.93 -0.49
C ILE A 98 -9.71 -5.68 0.84
N ARG A 99 -10.23 -6.90 0.90
CA ARG A 99 -10.15 -7.74 2.11
C ARG A 99 -8.70 -8.07 2.46
N ALA A 100 -7.87 -8.38 1.47
CA ALA A 100 -6.43 -8.59 1.64
C ALA A 100 -5.73 -7.35 2.20
N ALA A 101 -6.02 -6.18 1.66
CA ALA A 101 -5.44 -4.91 2.12
C ALA A 101 -5.82 -4.61 3.58
N ARG A 102 -7.08 -4.84 3.95
CA ARG A 102 -7.55 -4.67 5.33
C ARG A 102 -6.90 -5.66 6.29
N ALA A 103 -6.78 -6.91 5.88
CA ALA A 103 -6.12 -7.95 6.67
C ALA A 103 -4.64 -7.64 6.90
N LEU A 104 -3.95 -7.12 5.87
CA LEU A 104 -2.58 -6.68 5.98
C LEU A 104 -2.43 -5.49 6.94
N ALA A 105 -3.30 -4.50 6.82
CA ALA A 105 -3.28 -3.33 7.70
C ALA A 105 -3.56 -3.71 9.17
N ALA A 106 -4.45 -4.66 9.41
CA ALA A 106 -4.79 -5.14 10.76
C ALA A 106 -3.67 -5.90 11.48
N LEU A 107 -2.59 -6.27 10.77
CA LEU A 107 -1.40 -6.86 11.40
C LEU A 107 -0.56 -5.83 12.17
N VAL A 108 -0.76 -4.55 11.92
CA VAL A 108 -0.14 -3.47 12.70
C VAL A 108 -1.15 -3.06 13.78
N THR A 109 -0.79 -3.28 15.04
CA THR A 109 -1.65 -2.89 16.17
C THR A 109 -1.58 -1.38 16.42
N ASP A 110 -2.56 -0.84 17.13
CA ASP A 110 -2.59 0.60 17.45
C ASP A 110 -1.36 1.04 18.25
N GLU A 111 -0.79 0.16 19.09
CA GLU A 111 0.43 0.43 19.85
C GLU A 111 1.68 0.47 18.97
N GLN A 112 1.68 -0.27 17.86
CA GLN A 112 2.80 -0.32 16.92
C GLN A 112 2.71 0.76 15.86
N LEU A 113 1.50 1.26 15.58
CA LEU A 113 1.25 2.21 14.51
C LEU A 113 2.02 3.51 14.73
N SER A 114 2.85 3.85 13.75
CA SER A 114 3.64 5.08 13.78
C SER A 114 3.92 5.57 12.36
N ALA A 115 4.44 6.78 12.23
CA ALA A 115 4.80 7.34 10.93
C ALA A 115 5.80 6.47 10.14
N ASP A 116 6.63 5.71 10.83
CA ASP A 116 7.66 4.84 10.26
C ASP A 116 7.29 3.34 10.31
N TYR A 117 6.09 3.00 10.82
CA TYR A 117 5.61 1.62 10.89
C TYR A 117 4.11 1.54 10.62
N ILE A 118 3.72 1.56 9.34
CA ILE A 118 2.33 1.43 8.88
C ILE A 118 2.04 0.08 8.22
N LEU A 119 3.07 -0.72 8.00
CA LEU A 119 3.00 -2.05 7.39
C LEU A 119 3.89 -3.01 8.17
N PRO A 120 3.52 -4.30 8.29
CA PRO A 120 4.40 -5.31 8.88
C PRO A 120 5.66 -5.50 8.02
N SER A 121 6.66 -6.16 8.57
CA SER A 121 7.86 -6.51 7.82
C SER A 121 7.52 -7.44 6.64
N ALA A 122 8.13 -7.20 5.48
CA ALA A 122 8.02 -8.10 4.33
C ALA A 122 8.59 -9.52 4.60
N LEU A 123 9.38 -9.68 5.66
CA LEU A 123 9.93 -10.96 6.10
C LEU A 123 9.04 -11.69 7.12
N ASP A 124 7.94 -11.07 7.55
CA ASP A 124 7.01 -11.70 8.49
C ASP A 124 6.22 -12.79 7.77
N LYS A 125 6.46 -14.03 8.19
CA LYS A 125 5.84 -15.23 7.61
C LYS A 125 4.32 -15.29 7.83
N SER A 126 3.80 -14.62 8.86
CA SER A 126 2.38 -14.58 9.17
C SER A 126 1.55 -13.79 8.15
N VAL A 127 2.18 -12.85 7.46
CA VAL A 127 1.53 -11.97 6.48
C VAL A 127 0.83 -12.77 5.38
N ALA A 128 1.56 -13.68 4.75
CA ALA A 128 1.02 -14.47 3.64
C ALA A 128 -0.17 -15.34 4.07
N ASP A 129 -0.14 -15.91 5.27
CA ASP A 129 -1.21 -16.75 5.79
C ASP A 129 -2.44 -15.94 6.17
N THR A 130 -2.25 -14.79 6.79
CA THR A 130 -3.32 -13.85 7.14
C THR A 130 -4.04 -13.34 5.90
N VAL A 131 -3.29 -12.92 4.89
CA VAL A 131 -3.85 -12.48 3.60
C VAL A 131 -4.59 -13.63 2.90
N ALA A 132 -4.01 -14.84 2.88
CA ALA A 132 -4.63 -16.00 2.26
C ALA A 132 -5.96 -16.36 2.91
N HIS A 133 -6.02 -16.34 4.25
CA HIS A 133 -7.26 -16.61 4.98
C HIS A 133 -8.35 -15.58 4.63
N ALA A 134 -8.01 -14.29 4.64
CA ALA A 134 -8.93 -13.22 4.32
C ALA A 134 -9.48 -13.31 2.89
N VAL A 135 -8.62 -13.62 1.93
CA VAL A 135 -8.99 -13.80 0.51
C VAL A 135 -9.90 -15.02 0.33
N ALA A 136 -9.57 -16.15 0.97
CA ALA A 136 -10.38 -17.36 0.88
C ALA A 136 -11.77 -17.14 1.50
N GLN A 137 -11.84 -16.43 2.61
CA GLN A 137 -13.11 -16.09 3.25
C GLN A 137 -13.98 -15.24 2.34
N GLU A 138 -13.42 -14.18 1.76
CA GLU A 138 -14.13 -13.29 0.83
C GLU A 138 -14.66 -14.05 -0.40
N ALA A 139 -13.85 -14.95 -0.95
CA ALA A 139 -14.27 -15.78 -2.10
C ALA A 139 -15.47 -16.67 -1.76
N ARG A 140 -15.55 -17.19 -0.54
CA ARG A 140 -16.71 -17.95 -0.05
C ARG A 140 -17.93 -17.07 0.12
N GLU A 141 -17.76 -15.90 0.75
CA GLU A 141 -18.84 -14.94 0.98
C GLU A 141 -19.45 -14.44 -0.34
N GLN A 142 -18.65 -14.30 -1.38
CA GLN A 142 -19.09 -13.93 -2.72
C GLN A 142 -19.67 -15.11 -3.54
N GLY A 143 -19.61 -16.33 -3.04
CA GLY A 143 -20.11 -17.51 -3.75
C GLY A 143 -19.29 -17.91 -4.98
N ILE A 144 -18.04 -17.48 -5.06
CA ILE A 144 -17.13 -17.79 -6.18
C ILE A 144 -16.14 -18.90 -5.85
N ALA A 145 -16.11 -19.37 -4.60
CA ALA A 145 -15.36 -20.55 -4.20
C ALA A 145 -15.98 -21.83 -4.79
N ARG A 146 -15.13 -22.82 -5.11
CA ARG A 146 -15.54 -24.12 -5.66
C ARG A 146 -15.13 -25.30 -4.75
N ALA A 147 -14.46 -24.99 -3.63
CA ALA A 147 -14.04 -25.95 -2.62
C ALA A 147 -14.18 -25.34 -1.22
#